data_883d79bfde12ca0aec32dd446aeb643b
#
_entry.id   883d79bfde12ca0aec32dd446aeb643b
#
_cell.length_a   1.000
_cell.length_b   1.000
_cell.length_c   1.000
_cell.angle_alpha   90.00
_cell.angle_beta   90.00
_cell.angle_gamma   90.00
#
_symmetry.space_group_name_H-M   'P 1'
#
loop_
_entity.id
_entity.type
_entity.pdbx_description
1 polymer ?
#
loop_
_entity_poly.entity_id
_entity_poly.type
_entity_poly.pdbx_seq_one_letter_code
_entity_poly.pdbx_strand_id
1 'polypeptide(L)'
;RVEYIIIDGGATDGSAEIIQRYADRLAYWVSERDRGQTHAINKGFARPTGPILAWLNSDDTYQPGALREAVDYLLAHPDVGMVYGEGNFIDEHGKVIGRFPSAQTDLQKLRRGYVHVCQQSSFFRTDLWRKVGPLDPSFYFAMDYDLWVRLAQHAPLVYLPRTWANFRLHSDAKTISADDRCWPEMLRVHYRDGGSWFSQIVLKNYIRKLAAPLVNWRRRRMFSR
;
A
#
# COMPACT_ATOMS: atom_id res chain seq x y z
N ARG A 1 -23.06 -2.26 -3.26
CA ARG A 1 -22.54 -3.48 -3.90
C ARG A 1 -21.02 -3.38 -4.00
N VAL A 2 -20.30 -4.47 -3.74
CA VAL A 2 -18.84 -4.57 -3.90
C VAL A 2 -18.54 -5.43 -5.13
N GLU A 3 -17.65 -4.97 -5.98
CA GLU A 3 -17.03 -5.75 -7.05
C GLU A 3 -15.72 -6.32 -6.51
N TYR A 4 -15.72 -7.60 -6.16
CA TYR A 4 -14.52 -8.27 -5.68
C TYR A 4 -13.79 -8.89 -6.86
N ILE A 5 -12.56 -8.45 -7.10
CA ILE A 5 -11.69 -8.85 -8.22
C ILE A 5 -10.44 -9.47 -7.66
N ILE A 6 -10.07 -10.67 -8.11
CA ILE A 6 -8.83 -11.34 -7.70
C ILE A 6 -7.92 -11.51 -8.92
N ILE A 7 -6.70 -11.03 -8.78
CA ILE A 7 -5.63 -11.23 -9.76
C ILE A 7 -4.54 -12.05 -9.08
N ASP A 8 -4.44 -13.30 -9.46
CA ASP A 8 -3.39 -14.21 -9.01
C ASP A 8 -2.25 -14.26 -10.03
N GLY A 9 -1.02 -14.16 -9.57
CA GLY A 9 0.20 -14.11 -10.38
C GLY A 9 0.68 -15.46 -10.91
N GLY A 10 -0.19 -16.46 -10.92
CA GLY A 10 0.13 -17.83 -11.32
C GLY A 10 0.73 -18.65 -10.19
N ALA A 11 0.12 -18.58 -9.00
CA ALA A 11 0.52 -19.35 -7.83
C ALA A 11 0.39 -20.86 -8.09
N THR A 12 1.29 -21.66 -7.50
CA THR A 12 1.36 -23.12 -7.65
C THR A 12 1.10 -23.86 -6.31
N ASP A 13 0.57 -23.15 -5.32
CA ASP A 13 0.38 -23.61 -3.94
C ASP A 13 -1.07 -23.99 -3.60
N GLY A 14 -1.94 -24.07 -4.62
CA GLY A 14 -3.37 -24.34 -4.43
C GLY A 14 -4.23 -23.08 -4.30
N SER A 15 -3.65 -21.88 -4.44
CA SER A 15 -4.41 -20.62 -4.37
C SER A 15 -5.45 -20.52 -5.50
N ALA A 16 -5.12 -20.94 -6.71
CA ALA A 16 -6.04 -20.90 -7.86
C ALA A 16 -7.29 -21.77 -7.62
N GLU A 17 -7.14 -22.96 -7.04
CA GLU A 17 -8.24 -23.86 -6.68
C GLU A 17 -9.13 -23.26 -5.59
N ILE A 18 -8.54 -22.54 -4.63
CA ILE A 18 -9.31 -21.81 -3.61
C ILE A 18 -10.12 -20.69 -4.27
N ILE A 19 -9.51 -19.87 -5.13
CA ILE A 19 -10.19 -18.79 -5.84
C ILE A 19 -11.37 -19.35 -6.65
N GLN A 20 -11.16 -20.46 -7.36
CA GLN A 20 -12.19 -21.10 -8.17
C GLN A 20 -13.42 -21.51 -7.35
N ARG A 21 -13.26 -21.94 -6.10
CA ARG A 21 -14.40 -22.31 -5.19
C ARG A 21 -15.31 -21.12 -4.89
N TYR A 22 -14.81 -19.89 -5.05
CA TYR A 22 -15.56 -18.65 -4.78
C TYR A 22 -15.89 -17.87 -6.06
N ALA A 23 -15.66 -18.46 -7.25
CA ALA A 23 -15.79 -17.78 -8.54
C ALA A 23 -17.18 -17.14 -8.75
N ASP A 24 -18.24 -17.77 -8.25
CA ASP A 24 -19.62 -17.29 -8.30
C ASP A 24 -19.86 -16.00 -7.49
N ARG A 25 -18.97 -15.67 -6.56
CA ARG A 25 -19.00 -14.47 -5.71
C ARG A 25 -18.07 -13.37 -6.18
N LEU A 26 -17.23 -13.65 -7.17
CA LEU A 26 -16.25 -12.71 -7.71
C LEU A 26 -16.81 -12.00 -8.93
N ALA A 27 -16.56 -10.69 -9.02
CA ALA A 27 -16.87 -9.95 -10.23
C ALA A 27 -15.95 -10.34 -11.39
N TYR A 28 -14.71 -10.68 -11.05
CA TYR A 28 -13.70 -11.20 -11.99
C TYR A 28 -12.57 -11.89 -11.21
N TRP A 29 -11.97 -12.89 -11.82
CA TRP A 29 -10.70 -13.44 -11.36
C TRP A 29 -9.88 -14.00 -12.53
N VAL A 30 -8.58 -14.06 -12.35
CA VAL A 30 -7.63 -14.72 -13.27
C VAL A 30 -6.43 -15.21 -12.49
N SER A 31 -5.94 -16.38 -12.85
CA SER A 31 -4.66 -16.92 -12.39
C SER A 31 -3.76 -17.10 -13.61
N GLU A 32 -2.76 -16.24 -13.73
CA GLU A 32 -1.80 -16.27 -14.83
C GLU A 32 -0.51 -15.55 -14.40
N ARG A 33 0.62 -15.97 -14.97
CA ARG A 33 1.91 -15.35 -14.67
C ARG A 33 1.87 -13.85 -14.91
N ASP A 34 2.29 -13.08 -13.91
CA ASP A 34 2.41 -11.64 -13.99
C ASP A 34 3.87 -11.16 -13.96
N ARG A 35 4.06 -9.84 -14.02
CA ARG A 35 5.37 -9.16 -13.92
C ARG A 35 5.56 -8.50 -12.56
N GLY A 36 4.94 -9.06 -11.51
CA GLY A 36 4.98 -8.57 -10.14
C GLY A 36 3.69 -7.83 -9.71
N GLN A 37 3.63 -7.51 -8.43
CA GLN A 37 2.45 -6.96 -7.73
C GLN A 37 1.84 -5.74 -8.43
N THR A 38 2.66 -4.79 -8.89
CA THR A 38 2.20 -3.59 -9.61
C THR A 38 1.43 -3.94 -10.88
N HIS A 39 1.89 -4.97 -11.61
CA HIS A 39 1.22 -5.44 -12.81
C HIS A 39 -0.13 -6.09 -12.48
N ALA A 40 -0.19 -6.92 -11.43
CA ALA A 40 -1.44 -7.53 -10.95
C ALA A 40 -2.47 -6.46 -10.52
N ILE A 41 -2.06 -5.48 -9.71
CA ILE A 41 -2.94 -4.39 -9.27
C ILE A 41 -3.48 -3.60 -10.46
N ASN A 42 -2.63 -3.23 -11.43
CA ASN A 42 -3.07 -2.51 -12.62
C ASN A 42 -4.07 -3.32 -13.47
N LYS A 43 -3.90 -4.63 -13.61
CA LYS A 43 -4.91 -5.50 -14.24
C LYS A 43 -6.24 -5.45 -13.50
N GLY A 44 -6.19 -5.54 -12.17
CA GLY A 44 -7.37 -5.45 -11.31
C GLY A 44 -8.09 -4.12 -11.50
N PHE A 45 -7.37 -3.00 -11.42
CA PHE A 45 -7.94 -1.65 -11.52
C PHE A 45 -8.44 -1.26 -12.91
N ALA A 46 -8.06 -1.96 -13.95
CA ALA A 46 -8.62 -1.73 -15.29
C ALA A 46 -10.07 -2.22 -15.46
N ARG A 47 -10.61 -2.98 -14.50
CA ARG A 47 -11.90 -3.68 -14.64
C ARG A 47 -13.09 -3.09 -13.88
N PRO A 48 -12.93 -2.46 -12.69
CA PRO A 48 -14.07 -2.01 -11.90
C PRO A 48 -14.92 -0.97 -12.61
N THR A 49 -16.22 -1.05 -12.38
CA THR A 49 -17.21 -0.04 -12.80
C THR A 49 -17.60 0.89 -11.65
N GLY A 50 -17.32 0.48 -10.42
CA GLY A 50 -17.63 1.24 -9.21
C GLY A 50 -16.85 2.55 -9.08
N PRO A 51 -17.40 3.54 -8.33
CA PRO A 51 -16.81 4.87 -8.20
C PRO A 51 -15.60 4.93 -7.24
N ILE A 52 -15.33 3.87 -6.48
CA ILE A 52 -14.30 3.84 -5.46
C ILE A 52 -13.45 2.57 -5.65
N LEU A 53 -12.15 2.72 -5.54
CA LEU A 53 -11.15 1.67 -5.63
C LEU A 53 -10.42 1.49 -4.29
N ALA A 54 -10.03 0.26 -4.04
CA ALA A 54 -9.06 -0.13 -3.02
C ALA A 54 -8.38 -1.42 -3.45
N TRP A 55 -7.20 -1.73 -2.91
CA TRP A 55 -6.61 -3.05 -3.06
C TRP A 55 -6.14 -3.59 -1.72
N LEU A 56 -6.17 -4.88 -1.60
CA LEU A 56 -5.73 -5.62 -0.43
C LEU A 56 -4.85 -6.76 -0.91
N ASN A 57 -3.71 -6.95 -0.28
CA ASN A 57 -2.87 -8.12 -0.54
C ASN A 57 -3.51 -9.38 0.07
N SER A 58 -3.15 -10.54 -0.44
CA SER A 58 -3.77 -11.82 -0.04
C SER A 58 -3.51 -12.22 1.41
N ASP A 59 -2.47 -11.68 2.04
CA ASP A 59 -2.07 -11.91 3.43
C ASP A 59 -2.72 -10.93 4.43
N ASP A 60 -3.33 -9.85 3.94
CA ASP A 60 -3.95 -8.79 4.74
C ASP A 60 -5.47 -8.97 4.89
N THR A 61 -6.08 -8.28 5.85
CA THR A 61 -7.54 -8.35 6.07
C THR A 61 -8.14 -6.99 6.37
N TYR A 62 -9.41 -6.79 5.98
CA TYR A 62 -10.20 -5.65 6.45
C TYR A 62 -10.84 -5.92 7.80
N GLN A 63 -11.01 -4.86 8.59
CA GLN A 63 -11.89 -4.87 9.76
C GLN A 63 -13.36 -4.86 9.34
N PRO A 64 -14.26 -5.46 10.13
CA PRO A 64 -15.69 -5.36 9.90
C PRO A 64 -16.16 -3.91 9.78
N GLY A 65 -16.93 -3.60 8.74
CA GLY A 65 -17.46 -2.25 8.49
C GLY A 65 -16.55 -1.32 7.70
N ALA A 66 -15.24 -1.61 7.56
CA ALA A 66 -14.26 -0.73 6.92
C ALA A 66 -14.69 -0.25 5.52
N LEU A 67 -15.09 -1.18 4.64
CA LEU A 67 -15.54 -0.86 3.28
C LEU A 67 -16.75 0.10 3.29
N ARG A 68 -17.71 -0.14 4.18
CA ARG A 68 -18.91 0.70 4.28
C ARG A 68 -18.57 2.09 4.75
N GLU A 69 -17.83 2.22 5.87
CA GLU A 69 -17.43 3.50 6.44
C GLU A 69 -16.64 4.35 5.44
N ALA A 70 -15.66 3.75 4.75
CA ALA A 70 -14.84 4.45 3.77
C ALA A 70 -15.66 4.92 2.55
N VAL A 71 -16.55 4.05 2.04
CA VAL A 71 -17.42 4.38 0.90
C VAL A 71 -18.41 5.47 1.27
N ASP A 72 -19.09 5.34 2.42
CA ASP A 72 -20.08 6.32 2.90
C ASP A 72 -19.41 7.69 3.10
N TYR A 73 -18.19 7.72 3.65
CA TYR A 73 -17.44 8.95 3.79
C TYR A 73 -17.13 9.61 2.43
N LEU A 74 -16.60 8.87 1.48
CA LEU A 74 -16.28 9.42 0.15
C LEU A 74 -17.54 9.86 -0.60
N LEU A 75 -18.66 9.18 -0.46
CA LEU A 75 -19.92 9.60 -1.08
C LEU A 75 -20.46 10.90 -0.46
N ALA A 76 -20.28 11.10 0.84
CA ALA A 76 -20.68 12.32 1.54
C ALA A 76 -19.75 13.52 1.29
N HIS A 77 -18.51 13.29 0.82
CA HIS A 77 -17.49 14.32 0.63
C HIS A 77 -16.93 14.27 -0.80
N PRO A 78 -17.64 14.82 -1.79
CA PRO A 78 -17.28 14.70 -3.21
C PRO A 78 -15.96 15.39 -3.59
N ASP A 79 -15.49 16.34 -2.79
CA ASP A 79 -14.21 17.04 -2.92
C ASP A 79 -12.99 16.20 -2.46
N VAL A 80 -13.21 15.14 -1.67
CA VAL A 80 -12.15 14.27 -1.16
C VAL A 80 -11.80 13.21 -2.20
N GLY A 81 -10.51 13.13 -2.55
CA GLY A 81 -10.00 12.17 -3.54
C GLY A 81 -9.70 10.79 -2.96
N MET A 82 -9.24 10.77 -1.72
CA MET A 82 -8.90 9.54 -0.99
C MET A 82 -9.19 9.69 0.49
N VAL A 83 -9.74 8.64 1.09
CA VAL A 83 -9.83 8.48 2.54
C VAL A 83 -8.97 7.29 2.99
N TYR A 84 -8.34 7.39 4.14
CA TYR A 84 -7.58 6.30 4.73
C TYR A 84 -7.69 6.29 6.24
N GLY A 85 -7.55 5.10 6.80
CA GLY A 85 -7.63 4.89 8.24
C GLY A 85 -6.33 4.38 8.84
N GLU A 86 -6.45 3.84 10.03
CA GLU A 86 -5.40 3.13 10.74
C GLU A 86 -5.34 1.66 10.28
N GLY A 87 -4.18 1.03 10.49
CA GLY A 87 -3.96 -0.39 10.34
C GLY A 87 -3.31 -1.00 11.59
N ASN A 88 -3.73 -2.21 11.95
CA ASN A 88 -2.99 -2.99 12.92
C ASN A 88 -1.87 -3.77 12.22
N PHE A 89 -0.74 -3.94 12.87
CA PHE A 89 0.18 -5.02 12.53
C PHE A 89 -0.31 -6.31 13.20
N ILE A 90 -0.41 -7.38 12.44
CA ILE A 90 -0.75 -8.72 12.94
C ILE A 90 0.38 -9.71 12.62
N ASP A 91 0.55 -10.72 13.46
CA ASP A 91 1.44 -11.85 13.20
C ASP A 91 0.82 -12.87 12.23
N GLU A 92 1.52 -13.95 11.95
CA GLU A 92 1.05 -15.05 11.10
C GLU A 92 -0.25 -15.70 11.57
N HIS A 93 -0.52 -15.65 12.88
CA HIS A 93 -1.73 -16.19 13.51
C HIS A 93 -2.89 -15.19 13.60
N GLY A 94 -2.69 -13.94 13.14
CA GLY A 94 -3.70 -12.86 13.18
C GLY A 94 -3.76 -12.11 14.52
N LYS A 95 -2.83 -12.35 15.45
CA LYS A 95 -2.74 -11.61 16.71
C LYS A 95 -2.17 -10.21 16.45
N VAL A 96 -2.82 -9.19 17.00
CA VAL A 96 -2.33 -7.80 16.93
C VAL A 96 -1.03 -7.66 17.74
N ILE A 97 0.02 -7.21 17.05
CA ILE A 97 1.37 -7.01 17.61
C ILE A 97 1.82 -5.53 17.59
N GLY A 98 1.03 -4.66 16.99
CA GLY A 98 1.32 -3.23 16.91
C GLY A 98 0.31 -2.48 16.06
N ARG A 99 0.60 -1.18 15.81
CA ARG A 99 -0.22 -0.32 14.95
C ARG A 99 0.66 0.38 13.92
N PHE A 100 0.15 0.52 12.70
CA PHE A 100 0.77 1.36 11.70
C PHE A 100 0.64 2.83 12.11
N PRO A 101 1.71 3.64 12.05
CA PRO A 101 1.70 5.03 12.49
C PRO A 101 0.99 5.94 11.48
N SER A 102 -0.33 5.75 11.28
CA SER A 102 -1.13 6.59 10.39
C SER A 102 -1.31 7.99 10.96
N ALA A 103 -1.28 9.00 10.11
CA ALA A 103 -1.52 10.39 10.47
C ALA A 103 -1.97 11.20 9.25
N GLN A 104 -2.65 12.34 9.48
CA GLN A 104 -3.05 13.23 8.40
C GLN A 104 -1.85 13.68 7.56
N THR A 105 -1.93 13.42 6.27
CA THR A 105 -0.95 13.82 5.27
C THR A 105 -1.54 14.78 4.23
N ASP A 106 -0.68 15.40 3.48
CA ASP A 106 -0.97 16.27 2.34
C ASP A 106 0.18 16.18 1.34
N LEU A 107 0.04 16.84 0.19
CA LEU A 107 1.05 16.86 -0.85
C LEU A 107 2.42 17.35 -0.34
N GLN A 108 2.45 18.37 0.55
CA GLN A 108 3.71 18.91 1.06
C GLN A 108 4.41 17.91 1.99
N LYS A 109 3.64 17.25 2.86
CA LYS A 109 4.17 16.21 3.75
C LYS A 109 4.67 15.01 2.94
N LEU A 110 3.90 14.56 1.96
CA LEU A 110 4.32 13.47 1.06
C LEU A 110 5.62 13.82 0.32
N ARG A 111 5.74 15.03 -0.24
CA ARG A 111 6.97 15.54 -0.88
C ARG A 111 8.16 15.59 0.06
N ARG A 112 7.96 15.66 1.38
CA ARG A 112 9.02 15.59 2.39
C ARG A 112 9.30 14.15 2.85
N GLY A 113 8.61 13.17 2.29
CA GLY A 113 8.75 11.75 2.63
C GLY A 113 8.02 11.32 3.91
N TYR A 114 7.01 12.09 4.34
CA TYR A 114 6.12 11.69 5.42
C TYR A 114 5.01 10.78 4.87
N VAL A 115 5.28 9.51 4.75
CA VAL A 115 4.32 8.51 4.28
C VAL A 115 3.65 7.86 5.49
N HIS A 116 2.58 8.49 5.99
CA HIS A 116 1.77 8.00 7.11
C HIS A 116 0.42 7.46 6.64
N VAL A 117 0.39 6.83 5.48
CA VAL A 117 -0.79 6.19 4.89
C VAL A 117 -0.63 4.69 4.98
N CYS A 118 -1.49 4.03 5.73
CA CYS A 118 -1.60 2.58 5.71
C CYS A 118 -2.29 2.17 4.40
N GLN A 119 -1.57 1.50 3.51
CA GLN A 119 -2.06 1.16 2.17
C GLN A 119 -3.33 0.31 2.24
N GLN A 120 -3.36 -0.68 3.11
CA GLN A 120 -4.48 -1.61 3.28
C GLN A 120 -5.77 -0.91 3.72
N SER A 121 -5.67 0.22 4.39
CA SER A 121 -6.82 1.01 4.86
C SER A 121 -7.08 2.25 4.00
N SER A 122 -6.70 2.23 2.74
CA SER A 122 -6.86 3.36 1.81
C SER A 122 -7.87 3.07 0.70
N PHE A 123 -8.76 4.06 0.47
CA PHE A 123 -9.85 4.01 -0.50
C PHE A 123 -9.86 5.31 -1.29
N PHE A 124 -9.93 5.24 -2.62
CA PHE A 124 -9.82 6.42 -3.48
C PHE A 124 -10.77 6.36 -4.67
N ARG A 125 -11.04 7.51 -5.25
CA ARG A 125 -11.97 7.63 -6.37
C ARG A 125 -11.41 7.02 -7.65
N THR A 126 -12.27 6.31 -8.35
CA THR A 126 -11.96 5.67 -9.64
C THR A 126 -11.63 6.71 -10.72
N ASP A 127 -12.38 7.81 -10.79
CA ASP A 127 -12.16 8.89 -11.74
C ASP A 127 -10.81 9.60 -11.50
N LEU A 128 -10.47 9.82 -10.24
CA LEU A 128 -9.17 10.39 -9.86
C LEU A 128 -8.03 9.46 -10.24
N TRP A 129 -8.15 8.15 -9.98
CA TRP A 129 -7.16 7.17 -10.41
C TRP A 129 -7.01 7.15 -11.95
N ARG A 130 -8.12 7.19 -12.69
CA ARG A 130 -8.07 7.28 -14.16
C ARG A 130 -7.38 8.53 -14.65
N LYS A 131 -7.54 9.65 -13.95
CA LYS A 131 -6.89 10.92 -14.26
C LYS A 131 -5.37 10.86 -14.05
N VAL A 132 -4.91 10.28 -12.94
CA VAL A 132 -3.48 10.21 -12.61
C VAL A 132 -2.75 9.03 -13.28
N GLY A 133 -3.50 8.07 -13.81
CA GLY A 133 -2.97 6.89 -14.49
C GLY A 133 -2.59 5.74 -13.56
N PRO A 134 -2.20 4.60 -14.15
CA PRO A 134 -1.92 3.37 -13.42
C PRO A 134 -0.71 3.51 -12.50
N LEU A 135 -0.49 2.50 -11.67
CA LEU A 135 0.73 2.35 -10.90
C LEU A 135 1.92 2.17 -11.86
N ASP A 136 3.02 2.86 -11.58
CA ASP A 136 4.25 2.76 -12.38
C ASP A 136 4.95 1.40 -12.11
N PRO A 137 5.05 0.51 -13.11
CA PRO A 137 5.65 -0.81 -12.93
C PRO A 137 7.16 -0.77 -12.67
N SER A 138 7.80 0.37 -12.81
CA SER A 138 9.21 0.55 -12.47
C SER A 138 9.46 0.67 -10.97
N PHE A 139 8.39 0.83 -10.16
CA PHE A 139 8.45 0.77 -8.70
C PHE A 139 8.08 -0.63 -8.21
N TYR A 140 8.97 -1.22 -7.44
CA TYR A 140 8.72 -2.49 -6.77
C TYR A 140 8.19 -2.29 -5.35
N PHE A 141 8.66 -1.27 -4.62
CA PHE A 141 8.30 -0.97 -3.24
C PHE A 141 7.44 0.29 -3.10
N ALA A 142 7.83 1.39 -3.76
CA ALA A 142 7.25 2.71 -3.53
C ALA A 142 6.07 3.04 -4.46
N MET A 143 5.41 2.03 -5.05
CA MET A 143 4.29 2.21 -5.97
C MET A 143 3.06 2.86 -5.33
N ASP A 144 2.80 2.57 -4.07
CA ASP A 144 1.75 3.18 -3.26
C ASP A 144 2.07 4.64 -2.92
N TYR A 145 3.29 4.90 -2.46
CA TYR A 145 3.76 6.26 -2.21
C TYR A 145 3.71 7.12 -3.48
N ASP A 146 4.15 6.58 -4.62
CA ASP A 146 4.03 7.24 -5.93
C ASP A 146 2.57 7.60 -6.24
N LEU A 147 1.65 6.65 -6.04
CA LEU A 147 0.24 6.90 -6.26
C LEU A 147 -0.31 7.99 -5.32
N TRP A 148 0.03 7.95 -4.02
CA TRP A 148 -0.44 8.96 -3.06
C TRP A 148 0.00 10.36 -3.43
N VAL A 149 1.24 10.54 -3.88
CA VAL A 149 1.75 11.83 -4.36
C VAL A 149 0.95 12.31 -5.56
N ARG A 150 0.70 11.44 -6.56
CA ARG A 150 -0.07 11.81 -7.75
C ARG A 150 -1.53 12.13 -7.43
N LEU A 151 -2.20 11.38 -6.56
CA LEU A 151 -3.56 11.68 -6.11
C LEU A 151 -3.61 13.02 -5.36
N ALA A 152 -2.67 13.27 -4.44
CA ALA A 152 -2.62 14.49 -3.64
C ALA A 152 -2.38 15.76 -4.45
N GLN A 153 -1.88 15.66 -5.68
CA GLN A 153 -1.76 16.80 -6.60
C GLN A 153 -3.12 17.30 -7.12
N HIS A 154 -4.17 16.48 -7.01
CA HIS A 154 -5.46 16.75 -7.64
C HIS A 154 -6.63 16.83 -6.67
N ALA A 155 -6.52 16.22 -5.49
CA ALA A 155 -7.58 16.22 -4.50
C ALA A 155 -7.03 15.97 -3.09
N PRO A 156 -7.75 16.42 -2.04
CA PRO A 156 -7.38 16.15 -0.65
C PRO A 156 -7.35 14.64 -0.33
N LEU A 157 -6.37 14.25 0.49
CA LEU A 157 -6.29 12.95 1.14
C LEU A 157 -6.69 13.13 2.60
N VAL A 158 -7.69 12.41 3.09
CA VAL A 158 -8.24 12.59 4.44
C VAL A 158 -7.95 11.37 5.30
N TYR A 159 -7.40 11.62 6.47
CA TYR A 159 -7.19 10.61 7.49
C TYR A 159 -8.39 10.57 8.45
N LEU A 160 -8.89 9.37 8.71
CA LEU A 160 -9.87 9.11 9.76
C LEU A 160 -9.25 8.20 10.83
N PRO A 161 -9.38 8.55 12.14
CA PRO A 161 -8.83 7.74 13.24
C PRO A 161 -9.71 6.49 13.47
N ARG A 162 -9.79 5.64 12.49
CA ARG A 162 -10.54 4.38 12.44
C ARG A 162 -9.64 3.27 11.98
N THR A 163 -9.61 2.17 12.70
CA THR A 163 -8.84 0.99 12.28
C THR A 163 -9.65 0.21 11.26
N TRP A 164 -9.20 0.20 10.00
CA TRP A 164 -9.90 -0.43 8.89
C TRP A 164 -9.25 -1.69 8.35
N ALA A 165 -7.97 -1.89 8.64
CA ALA A 165 -7.25 -3.04 8.10
C ALA A 165 -6.27 -3.65 9.10
N ASN A 166 -5.89 -4.88 8.81
CA ASN A 166 -4.77 -5.56 9.45
C ASN A 166 -3.72 -5.85 8.39
N PHE A 167 -2.50 -5.46 8.67
CA PHE A 167 -1.31 -5.70 7.88
C PHE A 167 -0.49 -6.82 8.51
N ARG A 168 -0.35 -7.94 7.77
CA ARG A 168 0.37 -9.10 8.30
C ARG A 168 1.87 -8.96 8.14
N LEU A 169 2.57 -9.20 9.24
CA LEU A 169 4.03 -9.24 9.27
C LEU A 169 4.48 -10.70 9.43
N HIS A 170 5.18 -11.22 8.43
CA HIS A 170 5.82 -12.53 8.43
C HIS A 170 7.18 -12.45 7.75
N SER A 171 8.03 -13.48 7.90
CA SER A 171 9.42 -13.49 7.39
C SER A 171 9.52 -13.17 5.89
N ASP A 172 8.53 -13.61 5.11
CA ASP A 172 8.49 -13.43 3.66
C ASP A 172 7.81 -12.14 3.23
N ALA A 173 7.28 -11.35 4.21
CA ALA A 173 6.66 -10.07 3.92
C ALA A 173 7.65 -9.14 3.24
N LYS A 174 7.25 -8.59 2.11
CA LYS A 174 8.04 -7.68 1.26
C LYS A 174 8.67 -6.54 2.04
N THR A 175 7.95 -6.02 3.03
CA THR A 175 8.38 -4.90 3.88
C THR A 175 9.56 -5.28 4.82
N ILE A 176 9.64 -6.54 5.24
CA ILE A 176 10.71 -7.01 6.15
C ILE A 176 12.01 -7.30 5.39
N SER A 177 11.90 -7.80 4.16
CA SER A 177 13.05 -8.22 3.34
C SER A 177 13.76 -7.09 2.59
N ALA A 178 13.24 -5.85 2.63
CA ALA A 178 13.40 -4.90 1.54
C ALA A 178 14.06 -3.57 1.88
N ASP A 179 14.58 -3.39 3.09
CA ASP A 179 15.02 -2.09 3.61
C ASP A 179 16.00 -1.33 2.67
N ASP A 180 16.94 -2.05 2.02
CA ASP A 180 17.92 -1.42 1.15
C ASP A 180 17.40 -1.02 -0.24
N ARG A 181 16.36 -1.68 -0.75
CA ARG A 181 15.79 -1.42 -2.09
C ARG A 181 14.66 -0.39 -2.08
N CYS A 182 13.95 -0.26 -0.96
CA CYS A 182 12.85 0.69 -0.83
C CYS A 182 13.32 2.16 -0.91
N TRP A 183 14.43 2.49 -0.25
CA TRP A 183 14.92 3.86 -0.16
C TRP A 183 15.25 4.54 -1.49
N PRO A 184 15.95 3.88 -2.45
CA PRO A 184 16.18 4.47 -3.77
C PRO A 184 14.90 4.83 -4.51
N GLU A 185 13.87 3.99 -4.40
CA GLU A 185 12.58 4.24 -5.04
C GLU A 185 11.84 5.40 -4.37
N MET A 186 11.80 5.44 -3.04
CA MET A 186 11.21 6.56 -2.30
C MET A 186 11.89 7.89 -2.62
N LEU A 187 13.23 7.91 -2.74
CA LEU A 187 13.98 9.10 -3.13
C LEU A 187 13.70 9.48 -4.59
N ARG A 188 13.50 8.52 -5.49
CA ARG A 188 13.11 8.78 -6.88
C ARG A 188 11.78 9.51 -6.95
N VAL A 189 10.75 9.04 -6.22
CA VAL A 189 9.46 9.73 -6.10
C VAL A 189 9.66 11.13 -5.53
N HIS A 190 10.40 11.23 -4.42
CA HIS A 190 10.66 12.50 -3.73
C HIS A 190 11.28 13.55 -4.67
N TYR A 191 12.34 13.20 -5.38
CA TYR A 191 13.02 14.16 -6.27
C TYR A 191 12.22 14.48 -7.55
N ARG A 192 11.53 13.49 -8.12
CA ARG A 192 10.66 13.69 -9.28
C ARG A 192 9.59 14.76 -8.99
N ASP A 193 9.05 14.77 -7.78
CA ASP A 193 7.97 15.68 -7.37
C ASP A 193 8.47 16.95 -6.66
N GLY A 194 9.73 17.35 -6.89
CA GLY A 194 10.31 18.61 -6.42
C GLY A 194 10.77 18.57 -4.95
N GLY A 195 11.06 17.39 -4.43
CA GLY A 195 11.60 17.24 -3.07
C GLY A 195 13.01 17.83 -2.91
N SER A 196 13.25 18.47 -1.76
CA SER A 196 14.52 19.09 -1.41
C SER A 196 15.58 18.10 -0.99
N TRP A 197 16.85 18.37 -1.34
CA TRP A 197 18.03 17.64 -0.84
C TRP A 197 18.19 17.72 0.69
N PHE A 198 17.61 18.71 1.34
CA PHE A 198 17.61 18.89 2.80
C PHE A 198 16.35 18.37 3.48
N SER A 199 15.56 17.52 2.81
CA SER A 199 14.34 16.94 3.38
C SER A 199 14.64 15.84 4.39
N GLN A 200 13.66 15.55 5.26
CA GLN A 200 13.80 14.49 6.26
C GLN A 200 14.04 13.10 5.67
N ILE A 201 13.44 12.79 4.52
CA ILE A 201 13.64 11.48 3.87
C ILE A 201 15.10 11.32 3.43
N VAL A 202 15.70 12.38 2.90
CA VAL A 202 17.12 12.41 2.52
C VAL A 202 18.02 12.26 3.74
N LEU A 203 17.75 13.04 4.78
CA LEU A 203 18.50 12.95 6.04
C LEU A 203 18.40 11.56 6.68
N LYS A 204 17.20 10.98 6.77
CA LYS A 204 16.99 9.61 7.26
C LYS A 204 17.77 8.59 6.44
N ASN A 205 17.78 8.71 5.10
CA ASN A 205 18.55 7.83 4.23
C ASN A 205 20.07 7.90 4.50
N TYR A 206 20.62 9.11 4.71
CA TYR A 206 22.02 9.28 5.08
C TYR A 206 22.34 8.68 6.44
N ILE A 207 21.52 8.98 7.47
CA ILE A 207 21.69 8.40 8.82
C ILE A 207 21.65 6.88 8.75
N ARG A 208 20.71 6.31 8.01
CA ARG A 208 20.61 4.85 7.82
C ARG A 208 21.85 4.28 7.18
N LYS A 209 22.35 4.89 6.11
CA LYS A 209 23.59 4.44 5.44
C LYS A 209 24.80 4.49 6.38
N LEU A 210 24.92 5.53 7.19
CA LEU A 210 25.98 5.65 8.18
C LEU A 210 25.83 4.62 9.32
N ALA A 211 24.60 4.33 9.75
CA ALA A 211 24.31 3.38 10.81
C ALA A 211 24.35 1.90 10.33
N ALA A 212 24.20 1.64 9.04
CA ALA A 212 24.12 0.28 8.49
C ALA A 212 25.27 -0.65 8.90
N PRO A 213 26.55 -0.23 8.90
CA PRO A 213 27.65 -1.09 9.34
C PRO A 213 27.49 -1.53 10.80
N LEU A 214 27.06 -0.62 11.69
CA LEU A 214 26.87 -0.88 13.11
C LEU A 214 25.66 -1.81 13.35
N VAL A 215 24.56 -1.58 12.64
CA VAL A 215 23.37 -2.41 12.72
C VAL A 215 23.65 -3.83 12.21
N ASN A 216 24.34 -3.96 11.07
CA ASN A 216 24.72 -5.24 10.51
C ASN A 216 25.72 -6.00 11.41
N TRP A 217 26.67 -5.30 12.04
CA TRP A 217 27.56 -5.89 13.01
C TRP A 217 26.82 -6.43 14.25
N ARG A 218 25.84 -5.66 14.79
CA ARG A 218 24.98 -6.11 15.90
C ARG A 218 24.15 -7.32 15.51
N ARG A 219 23.51 -7.31 14.32
CA ARG A 219 22.74 -8.45 13.80
C ARG A 219 23.60 -9.71 13.70
N ARG A 220 24.78 -9.62 13.10
CA ARG A 220 25.70 -10.77 13.00
C ARG A 220 26.05 -11.36 14.35
N ARG A 221 26.25 -10.54 15.39
CA ARG A 221 26.52 -11.02 16.75
C ARG A 221 25.31 -11.68 17.45
N MET A 222 24.09 -11.30 17.13
CA MET A 222 22.88 -11.91 17.70
C MET A 222 22.57 -13.29 17.09
N PHE A 223 22.96 -13.52 15.84
CA PHE A 223 22.73 -14.79 15.12
C PHE A 223 23.95 -15.71 15.05
N SER A 224 25.06 -15.35 15.68
CA SER A 224 26.28 -16.19 15.80
C SER A 224 26.37 -16.91 17.15
N ARG A 225 25.24 -17.09 17.83
CA ARG A 225 25.13 -17.93 19.04
C ARG A 225 24.21 -19.12 18.81
#